data_b40a5cb86f63e99feda4520bc7d7ad6e
#
_entry.id   b40a5cb86f63e99feda4520bc7d7ad6e
#
_cell.length_a   1.000
_cell.length_b   1.000
_cell.length_c   1.000
_cell.angle_alpha   90.00
_cell.angle_beta   90.00
_cell.angle_gamma   90.00
#
_symmetry.space_group_name_H-M   'P 1'
#
loop_
_entity.id
_entity.type
_entity.pdbx_description
1 polymer ?
#
loop_
_entity_poly.entity_id
_entity_poly.type
_entity_poly.pdbx_seq_one_letter_code
_entity_poly.pdbx_strand_id
1 'polypeptide(L)'
;VLLGLTLLVGGCAEEPLPERAISRDDCLRELSLATLKERLDECDEVVAAFPEDPAPLNDRYLLHSLAGNDPAACADLRKAVRLARSIPRGKIDPQLRIDLEVREQLCKSSATRPRP
;
A
#
# COMPACT_ATOMS: atom_id res chain seq x y z
N VAL A 1 -38.90 -4.78 56.20
CA VAL A 1 -37.89 -3.95 55.53
C VAL A 1 -37.30 -4.78 54.37
N LEU A 2 -37.77 -4.52 53.16
CA LEU A 2 -37.27 -5.16 51.94
C LEU A 2 -36.09 -4.32 51.42
N LEU A 3 -34.88 -4.85 51.59
CA LEU A 3 -33.70 -4.34 50.92
C LEU A 3 -33.72 -4.85 49.47
N GLY A 4 -34.10 -3.99 48.56
CA GLY A 4 -33.95 -4.24 47.13
C GLY A 4 -32.48 -4.16 46.74
N LEU A 5 -31.86 -5.32 46.46
CA LEU A 5 -30.54 -5.42 45.86
C LEU A 5 -30.67 -5.14 44.34
N THR A 6 -30.48 -3.91 43.94
CA THR A 6 -30.36 -3.57 42.51
C THR A 6 -28.98 -4.03 42.02
N LEU A 7 -28.95 -5.18 41.33
CA LEU A 7 -27.81 -5.61 40.54
C LEU A 7 -27.67 -4.64 39.36
N LEU A 8 -26.73 -3.70 39.47
CA LEU A 8 -26.23 -2.95 38.33
C LEU A 8 -25.38 -3.93 37.49
N VAL A 9 -26.02 -4.53 36.49
CA VAL A 9 -25.30 -5.21 35.42
C VAL A 9 -24.67 -4.09 34.59
N GLY A 10 -23.43 -3.71 34.95
CA GLY A 10 -22.60 -2.90 34.11
C GLY A 10 -22.27 -3.71 32.87
N GLY A 11 -23.00 -3.50 31.75
CA GLY A 11 -22.60 -4.01 30.45
C GLY A 11 -21.26 -3.41 30.09
N CYS A 12 -20.23 -4.26 29.93
CA CYS A 12 -19.00 -3.84 29.23
C CYS A 12 -19.40 -3.54 27.77
N ALA A 13 -19.71 -2.27 27.50
CA ALA A 13 -19.70 -1.81 26.11
C ALA A 13 -18.23 -1.86 25.68
N GLU A 14 -17.88 -2.85 24.87
CA GLU A 14 -16.61 -2.81 24.15
C GLU A 14 -16.66 -1.58 23.24
N GLU A 15 -15.88 -0.57 23.58
CA GLU A 15 -15.66 0.53 22.65
C GLU A 15 -15.05 -0.08 21.39
N PRO A 16 -15.61 0.19 20.18
CA PRO A 16 -14.99 -0.25 18.96
C PRO A 16 -13.57 0.30 18.95
N LEU A 17 -12.59 -0.57 18.69
CA LEU A 17 -11.19 -0.16 18.52
C LEU A 17 -11.18 0.99 17.50
N PRO A 18 -10.50 2.11 17.81
CA PRO A 18 -10.41 3.20 16.86
C PRO A 18 -9.88 2.65 15.54
N GLU A 19 -10.57 2.97 14.43
CA GLU A 19 -10.08 2.63 13.11
C GLU A 19 -8.67 3.16 12.96
N ARG A 20 -7.75 2.27 12.63
CA ARG A 20 -6.37 2.65 12.44
C ARG A 20 -6.28 3.64 11.29
N ALA A 21 -5.61 4.76 11.51
CA ALA A 21 -5.33 5.72 10.46
C ALA A 21 -4.55 5.05 9.33
N ILE A 22 -4.91 5.34 8.08
CA ILE A 22 -4.22 4.84 6.89
C ILE A 22 -2.79 5.37 6.91
N SER A 23 -1.82 4.45 6.86
CA SER A 23 -0.40 4.77 6.75
C SER A 23 0.11 4.53 5.34
N ARG A 24 1.10 5.31 4.91
CA ARG A 24 1.76 5.13 3.62
C ARG A 24 2.41 3.75 3.45
N ASP A 25 2.65 3.05 4.53
CA ASP A 25 3.31 1.74 4.55
C ASP A 25 2.33 0.56 4.60
N ASP A 26 1.04 0.82 4.56
CA ASP A 26 0.01 -0.22 4.75
C ASP A 26 -0.16 -1.17 3.55
N CYS A 27 0.31 -0.80 2.36
CA CYS A 27 0.17 -1.63 1.15
C CYS A 27 0.73 -3.05 1.30
N LEU A 28 1.88 -3.20 1.93
CA LEU A 28 2.58 -4.48 2.05
C LEU A 28 2.40 -5.16 3.42
N ARG A 29 1.59 -4.58 4.29
CA ARG A 29 1.35 -5.14 5.61
C ARG A 29 0.70 -6.52 5.50
N GLU A 30 1.26 -7.51 6.22
CA GLU A 30 0.75 -8.88 6.25
C GLU A 30 0.57 -9.49 4.85
N LEU A 31 1.48 -9.16 3.93
CA LEU A 31 1.44 -9.67 2.56
C LEU A 31 1.69 -11.16 2.52
N SER A 32 0.78 -11.89 1.86
CA SER A 32 0.94 -13.27 1.44
C SER A 32 0.24 -13.45 0.08
N LEU A 33 0.54 -14.54 -0.63
CA LEU A 33 -0.16 -14.84 -1.88
C LEU A 33 -1.66 -15.06 -1.66
N ALA A 34 -2.05 -15.62 -0.50
CA ALA A 34 -3.44 -15.83 -0.15
C ALA A 34 -4.21 -14.52 0.09
N THR A 35 -3.53 -13.46 0.52
CA THR A 35 -4.14 -12.15 0.84
C THR A 35 -3.91 -11.10 -0.24
N LEU A 36 -3.29 -11.47 -1.36
CA LEU A 36 -2.85 -10.53 -2.39
C LEU A 36 -3.98 -9.62 -2.92
N LYS A 37 -5.17 -10.18 -3.17
CA LYS A 37 -6.32 -9.40 -3.64
C LYS A 37 -6.75 -8.36 -2.61
N GLU A 38 -6.81 -8.74 -1.34
CA GLU A 38 -7.16 -7.83 -0.24
C GLU A 38 -6.11 -6.73 -0.08
N ARG A 39 -4.83 -7.08 -0.24
CA ARG A 39 -3.74 -6.11 -0.19
C ARG A 39 -3.83 -5.10 -1.34
N LEU A 40 -4.17 -5.55 -2.54
CA LEU A 40 -4.41 -4.66 -3.68
C LEU A 40 -5.55 -3.68 -3.39
N ASP A 41 -6.68 -4.16 -2.88
CA ASP A 41 -7.83 -3.32 -2.54
C ASP A 41 -7.47 -2.29 -1.46
N GLU A 42 -6.78 -2.68 -0.41
CA GLU A 42 -6.30 -1.75 0.62
C GLU A 42 -5.25 -0.78 0.08
N CYS A 43 -4.35 -1.25 -0.78
CA CYS A 43 -3.33 -0.39 -1.37
C CYS A 43 -3.94 0.68 -2.28
N ASP A 44 -5.06 0.40 -2.94
CA ASP A 44 -5.80 1.41 -3.71
C ASP A 44 -6.23 2.59 -2.81
N GLU A 45 -6.66 2.29 -1.59
CA GLU A 45 -7.01 3.32 -0.60
C GLU A 45 -5.77 4.10 -0.12
N VAL A 46 -4.64 3.41 0.08
CA VAL A 46 -3.37 4.04 0.48
C VAL A 46 -2.89 5.00 -0.60
N VAL A 47 -2.88 4.57 -1.85
CA VAL A 47 -2.49 5.41 -2.99
C VAL A 47 -3.39 6.65 -3.10
N ALA A 48 -4.70 6.48 -2.90
CA ALA A 48 -5.65 7.59 -2.92
C ALA A 48 -5.43 8.57 -1.77
N ALA A 49 -5.03 8.07 -0.60
CA ALA A 49 -4.75 8.90 0.59
C ALA A 49 -3.42 9.69 0.48
N PHE A 50 -2.46 9.18 -0.29
CA PHE A 50 -1.14 9.79 -0.47
C PHE A 50 -0.83 10.00 -1.96
N PRO A 51 -1.58 10.87 -2.66
CA PRO A 51 -1.54 10.97 -4.13
C PRO A 51 -0.22 11.49 -4.69
N GLU A 52 0.59 12.16 -3.88
CA GLU A 52 1.88 12.74 -4.29
C GLU A 52 3.08 11.97 -3.77
N ASP A 53 2.86 10.90 -3.02
CA ASP A 53 3.90 10.06 -2.46
C ASP A 53 4.21 8.90 -3.41
N PRO A 54 5.44 8.76 -3.89
CA PRO A 54 5.80 7.64 -4.77
C PRO A 54 5.86 6.29 -4.06
N ALA A 55 5.99 6.25 -2.72
CA ALA A 55 6.18 5.00 -1.99
C ALA A 55 4.99 4.03 -2.11
N PRO A 56 3.72 4.44 -1.91
CA PRO A 56 2.59 3.52 -2.11
C PRO A 56 2.48 2.98 -3.54
N LEU A 57 2.80 3.78 -4.54
CA LEU A 57 2.82 3.33 -5.93
C LEU A 57 3.91 2.30 -6.19
N ASN A 58 5.09 2.48 -5.59
CA ASN A 58 6.17 1.50 -5.64
C ASN A 58 5.76 0.17 -4.99
N ASP A 59 5.03 0.22 -3.88
CA ASP A 59 4.48 -0.96 -3.21
C ASP A 59 3.40 -1.62 -4.07
N ARG A 60 2.50 -0.84 -4.68
CA ARG A 60 1.47 -1.40 -5.56
C ARG A 60 2.04 -2.00 -6.84
N TYR A 61 3.15 -1.47 -7.34
CA TYR A 61 3.93 -2.13 -8.40
C TYR A 61 4.24 -3.58 -8.02
N LEU A 62 4.74 -3.81 -6.82
CA LEU A 62 5.06 -5.16 -6.35
C LEU A 62 3.80 -6.05 -6.29
N LEU A 63 2.71 -5.52 -5.75
CA LEU A 63 1.44 -6.26 -5.65
C LEU A 63 0.90 -6.65 -7.03
N HIS A 64 0.90 -5.74 -7.99
CA HIS A 64 0.48 -6.03 -9.37
C HIS A 64 1.41 -7.04 -10.04
N SER A 65 2.71 -6.95 -9.81
CA SER A 65 3.69 -7.91 -10.35
C SER A 65 3.44 -9.31 -9.80
N LEU A 66 3.18 -9.43 -8.50
CA LEU A 66 2.83 -10.72 -7.88
C LEU A 66 1.50 -11.27 -8.41
N ALA A 67 0.58 -10.41 -8.79
CA ALA A 67 -0.69 -10.80 -9.40
C ALA A 67 -0.56 -11.14 -10.90
N GLY A 68 0.62 -11.03 -11.47
CA GLY A 68 0.86 -11.26 -12.90
C GLY A 68 0.34 -10.14 -13.81
N ASN A 69 0.09 -8.96 -13.26
CA ASN A 69 -0.41 -7.80 -14.01
C ASN A 69 0.71 -6.78 -14.25
N ASP A 70 1.64 -7.14 -15.13
CA ASP A 70 2.78 -6.29 -15.45
C ASP A 70 2.40 -4.92 -16.06
N PRO A 71 1.37 -4.80 -16.92
CA PRO A 71 0.95 -3.48 -17.40
C PRO A 71 0.52 -2.53 -16.29
N ALA A 72 -0.26 -3.00 -15.32
CA ALA A 72 -0.66 -2.19 -14.18
C ALA A 72 0.52 -1.84 -13.27
N ALA A 73 1.41 -2.80 -13.02
CA ALA A 73 2.65 -2.59 -12.27
C ALA A 73 3.49 -1.48 -12.89
N CYS A 74 3.76 -1.56 -14.19
CA CYS A 74 4.59 -0.58 -14.88
C CYS A 74 3.90 0.80 -15.01
N ALA A 75 2.57 0.86 -15.05
CA ALA A 75 1.84 2.11 -15.00
C ALA A 75 2.04 2.83 -13.66
N ASP A 76 1.94 2.11 -12.55
CA ASP A 76 2.21 2.63 -11.21
C ASP A 76 3.66 3.12 -11.08
N LEU A 77 4.59 2.33 -11.61
CA LEU A 77 6.00 2.68 -11.56
C LEU A 77 6.29 3.99 -12.31
N ARG A 78 5.74 4.17 -13.51
CA ARG A 78 5.93 5.41 -14.27
C ARG A 78 5.43 6.62 -13.50
N LYS A 79 4.30 6.50 -12.84
CA LYS A 79 3.78 7.57 -11.99
C LYS A 79 4.68 7.82 -10.77
N ALA A 80 5.14 6.74 -10.11
CA ALA A 80 6.05 6.85 -8.97
C ALA A 80 7.36 7.56 -9.35
N VAL A 81 7.94 7.22 -10.50
CA VAL A 81 9.16 7.86 -11.02
C VAL A 81 8.94 9.35 -11.27
N ARG A 82 7.80 9.73 -11.88
CA ARG A 82 7.48 11.15 -12.09
C ARG A 82 7.37 11.92 -10.78
N LEU A 83 6.70 11.35 -9.78
CA LEU A 83 6.58 11.97 -8.46
C LEU A 83 7.95 12.08 -7.76
N ALA A 84 8.76 11.03 -7.84
CA ALA A 84 10.08 11.01 -7.21
C ALA A 84 11.02 12.07 -7.79
N ARG A 85 10.92 12.37 -9.08
CA ARG A 85 11.73 13.40 -9.75
C ARG A 85 11.48 14.80 -9.21
N SER A 86 10.31 15.06 -8.66
CA SER A 86 9.98 16.35 -8.03
C SER A 86 10.41 16.45 -6.57
N ILE A 87 10.90 15.36 -5.98
CA ILE A 87 11.42 15.34 -4.61
C ILE A 87 12.93 15.62 -4.63
N PRO A 88 13.44 16.57 -3.82
CA PRO A 88 14.88 16.77 -3.72
C PRO A 88 15.61 15.48 -3.35
N ARG A 89 16.72 15.20 -4.02
CA ARG A 89 17.45 13.92 -3.90
C ARG A 89 17.85 13.57 -2.47
N GLY A 90 18.16 14.57 -1.63
CA GLY A 90 18.48 14.36 -0.23
C GLY A 90 17.27 14.07 0.67
N LYS A 91 16.05 14.21 0.16
CA LYS A 91 14.80 13.99 0.91
C LYS A 91 14.05 12.72 0.50
N ILE A 92 14.46 12.05 -0.55
CA ILE A 92 13.89 10.76 -0.96
C ILE A 92 14.63 9.65 -0.21
N ASP A 93 13.86 8.66 0.26
CA ASP A 93 14.43 7.45 0.84
C ASP A 93 15.40 6.79 -0.16
N PRO A 94 16.66 6.49 0.22
CA PRO A 94 17.62 5.91 -0.69
C PRO A 94 17.20 4.54 -1.24
N GLN A 95 16.52 3.72 -0.45
CA GLN A 95 16.04 2.42 -0.89
C GLN A 95 14.92 2.58 -1.93
N LEU A 96 13.99 3.49 -1.68
CA LEU A 96 12.94 3.81 -2.64
C LEU A 96 13.52 4.26 -3.98
N ARG A 97 14.53 5.13 -3.95
CA ARG A 97 15.19 5.60 -5.16
C ARG A 97 15.82 4.44 -5.96
N ILE A 98 16.50 3.53 -5.28
CA ILE A 98 17.11 2.35 -5.90
C ILE A 98 16.03 1.44 -6.49
N ASP A 99 14.97 1.18 -5.75
CA ASP A 99 13.84 0.35 -6.22
C ASP A 99 13.25 0.92 -7.51
N LEU A 100 13.00 2.22 -7.54
CA LEU A 100 12.43 2.88 -8.72
C LEU A 100 13.34 2.79 -9.93
N GLU A 101 14.65 2.99 -9.75
CA GLU A 101 15.65 2.88 -10.83
C GLU A 101 15.68 1.47 -11.41
N VAL A 102 15.76 0.45 -10.56
CA VAL A 102 15.81 -0.96 -10.99
C VAL A 102 14.51 -1.36 -11.70
N ARG A 103 13.38 -1.03 -11.11
CA ARG A 103 12.06 -1.39 -11.65
C ARG A 103 11.76 -0.65 -12.96
N GLU A 104 12.21 0.59 -13.10
CA GLU A 104 12.10 1.33 -14.37
C GLU A 104 12.83 0.59 -15.49
N GLN A 105 14.03 0.08 -15.24
CA GLN A 105 14.76 -0.72 -16.22
C GLN A 105 14.03 -2.02 -16.55
N LEU A 106 13.47 -2.69 -15.55
CA LEU A 106 12.68 -3.92 -15.77
C LEU A 106 11.46 -3.66 -16.66
N CYS A 107 10.74 -2.56 -16.42
CA CYS A 107 9.58 -2.20 -17.24
C CYS A 107 9.96 -1.85 -18.67
N LYS A 108 11.07 -1.15 -18.90
CA LYS A 108 11.60 -0.85 -20.23
C LYS A 108 12.03 -2.11 -20.97
N SER A 109 12.70 -3.04 -20.29
CA SER A 109 13.13 -4.31 -20.88
C SER A 109 11.93 -5.20 -21.26
N SER A 110 10.88 -5.23 -20.45
CA SER A 110 9.65 -5.97 -20.75
C SER A 110 8.92 -5.44 -21.97
N ALA A 111 8.92 -4.11 -22.18
CA ALA A 111 8.29 -3.47 -23.33
C ALA A 111 8.98 -3.82 -24.66
N THR A 112 10.27 -4.19 -24.61
CA THR A 112 11.09 -4.51 -25.81
C THR A 112 11.16 -6.01 -26.10
N ARG A 113 10.65 -6.86 -25.19
CA ARG A 113 10.63 -8.32 -25.45
C ARG A 113 9.52 -8.67 -26.44
N PRO A 114 9.84 -9.43 -27.51
CA PRO A 114 8.79 -9.97 -28.36
C PRO A 114 7.92 -10.92 -27.53
N ARG A 115 6.61 -10.72 -27.60
CA ARG A 115 5.65 -11.68 -27.00
C ARG A 115 5.74 -12.99 -27.77
N PRO A 116 5.79 -14.14 -27.04
CA PRO A 116 5.73 -15.45 -27.70
C PRO A 116 4.38 -15.67 -28.39
#